data_21c0d9f3bead7b5400b0c52a367c52bf
#
_entry.id   21c0d9f3bead7b5400b0c52a367c52bf
#
_cell.length_a   1.000
_cell.length_b   1.000
_cell.length_c   1.000
_cell.angle_alpha   90.00
_cell.angle_beta   90.00
_cell.angle_gamma   90.00
#
_symmetry.space_group_name_H-M   'P 1'
#
loop_
_entity.id
_entity.type
_entity.pdbx_description
1 polymer ?
#
loop_
_entity_poly.entity_id
_entity_poly.type
_entity_poly.pdbx_seq_one_letter_code
_entity_poly.pdbx_strand_id
1 'polypeptide(L)'
;DRIVEKPVVKKQEAFRLASISFAYASAKPAKKQDIVFENIVEYLKQNPSARIRLDGYADKATGKARTNLMLSIRRTDSVRNILIERYGIAPSRIEAQGIGSNAQPYEDNDLNRVVIVTALPE
;
A
#
# COMPACT_ATOMS: atom_id res chain seq x y z
N ASP A 1 -44.69 21.95 -2.95
CA ASP A 1 -43.67 21.51 -3.85
C ASP A 1 -42.48 20.96 -3.08
N ARG A 2 -42.00 19.85 -3.52
CA ARG A 2 -40.98 19.16 -2.80
C ARG A 2 -39.63 19.23 -3.53
N ILE A 3 -38.64 19.71 -2.80
CA ILE A 3 -37.28 19.71 -3.30
C ILE A 3 -36.76 18.28 -3.21
N VAL A 4 -36.42 17.71 -4.36
CA VAL A 4 -35.78 16.42 -4.40
C VAL A 4 -34.31 16.68 -4.21
N GLU A 5 -33.82 16.38 -3.02
CA GLU A 5 -32.40 16.43 -2.78
C GLU A 5 -31.71 15.33 -3.58
N LYS A 6 -30.83 15.75 -4.45
CA LYS A 6 -29.92 14.79 -5.06
C LYS A 6 -29.05 14.21 -3.97
N PRO A 7 -28.84 12.90 -3.94
CA PRO A 7 -27.90 12.33 -3.00
C PRO A 7 -26.56 13.04 -3.16
N VAL A 8 -26.07 13.57 -2.06
CA VAL A 8 -24.71 14.12 -2.07
C VAL A 8 -23.78 12.94 -2.24
N VAL A 9 -23.20 12.82 -3.42
CA VAL A 9 -22.14 11.85 -3.62
C VAL A 9 -20.94 12.39 -2.85
N LYS A 10 -20.74 11.87 -1.66
CA LYS A 10 -19.52 12.16 -0.95
C LYS A 10 -18.36 11.65 -1.78
N LYS A 11 -17.43 12.54 -2.10
CA LYS A 11 -16.16 12.10 -2.61
C LYS A 11 -15.60 11.09 -1.61
N GLN A 12 -15.34 9.91 -2.07
CA GLN A 12 -14.68 8.92 -1.25
C GLN A 12 -13.31 9.45 -0.85
N GLU A 13 -13.05 9.51 0.44
CA GLU A 13 -11.73 9.88 0.93
C GLU A 13 -10.78 8.71 0.80
N ALA A 14 -9.48 9.00 0.68
CA ALA A 14 -8.47 7.98 0.73
C ALA A 14 -8.53 7.26 2.09
N PHE A 15 -8.39 5.94 2.07
CA PHE A 15 -8.39 5.16 3.31
C PHE A 15 -7.38 4.03 3.21
N ARG A 16 -6.86 3.63 4.39
CA ARG A 16 -5.94 2.51 4.45
C ARG A 16 -6.70 1.22 4.16
N LEU A 17 -6.29 0.54 3.09
CA LEU A 17 -6.91 -0.70 2.68
C LEU A 17 -6.24 -1.91 3.33
N ALA A 18 -4.91 -1.90 3.38
CA ALA A 18 -4.13 -3.03 3.87
C ALA A 18 -2.71 -2.60 4.22
N SER A 19 -2.00 -3.49 4.89
CA SER A 19 -0.56 -3.34 5.15
C SER A 19 0.13 -4.66 4.88
N ILE A 20 1.25 -4.60 4.15
CA ILE A 20 2.07 -5.77 3.85
C ILE A 20 3.33 -5.67 4.70
N SER A 21 3.57 -6.65 5.56
CA SER A 21 4.70 -6.68 6.46
C SER A 21 5.94 -7.31 5.83
N PHE A 22 7.10 -6.89 6.29
CA PHE A 22 8.39 -7.40 5.83
C PHE A 22 9.27 -7.78 7.01
N ALA A 23 10.08 -8.80 6.82
CA ALA A 23 11.10 -9.15 7.79
C ALA A 23 12.25 -8.14 7.75
N TYR A 24 13.07 -8.16 8.78
CA TYR A 24 14.27 -7.32 8.88
C TYR A 24 15.10 -7.40 7.60
N ALA A 25 15.48 -6.25 7.08
CA ALA A 25 16.34 -6.09 5.90
C ALA A 25 15.84 -6.83 4.64
N SER A 26 14.60 -7.27 4.59
CA SER A 26 14.05 -8.02 3.48
C SER A 26 13.10 -7.16 2.64
N ALA A 27 13.18 -7.33 1.32
CA ALA A 27 12.22 -6.76 0.37
C ALA A 27 11.24 -7.83 -0.13
N LYS A 28 11.22 -8.99 0.52
CA LYS A 28 10.26 -10.06 0.23
C LYS A 28 9.17 -10.01 1.30
N PRO A 29 7.88 -10.00 0.92
CA PRO A 29 6.82 -10.01 1.92
C PRO A 29 6.98 -11.13 2.93
N ALA A 30 6.65 -10.86 4.18
CA ALA A 30 6.71 -11.85 5.25
C ALA A 30 5.80 -13.03 4.93
N LYS A 31 6.05 -14.17 5.58
CA LYS A 31 5.22 -15.37 5.39
C LYS A 31 3.76 -15.09 5.71
N LYS A 32 2.86 -15.79 5.03
CA LYS A 32 1.40 -15.73 5.26
C LYS A 32 0.77 -14.37 4.91
N GLN A 33 1.37 -13.63 3.98
CA GLN A 33 0.78 -12.39 3.49
C GLN A 33 -0.16 -12.60 2.29
N ASP A 34 -0.33 -13.82 1.80
CA ASP A 34 -1.17 -14.11 0.65
C ASP A 34 -2.61 -13.63 0.84
N ILE A 35 -3.17 -13.81 2.06
CA ILE A 35 -4.53 -13.37 2.35
C ILE A 35 -4.66 -11.85 2.23
N VAL A 36 -3.63 -11.09 2.59
CA VAL A 36 -3.63 -9.64 2.48
C VAL A 36 -3.66 -9.23 1.01
N PHE A 37 -2.85 -9.89 0.17
CA PHE A 37 -2.88 -9.65 -1.27
C PHE A 37 -4.24 -9.97 -1.88
N GLU A 38 -4.83 -11.10 -1.48
CA GLU A 38 -6.14 -11.51 -1.97
C GLU A 38 -7.22 -10.49 -1.60
N ASN A 39 -7.16 -9.92 -0.40
CA ASN A 39 -8.10 -8.88 0.03
C ASN A 39 -7.95 -7.60 -0.80
N ILE A 40 -6.73 -7.21 -1.13
CA ILE A 40 -6.47 -6.06 -2.00
C ILE A 40 -7.07 -6.30 -3.38
N VAL A 41 -6.82 -7.46 -3.95
CA VAL A 41 -7.30 -7.85 -5.27
C VAL A 41 -8.83 -7.88 -5.30
N GLU A 42 -9.45 -8.42 -4.27
CA GLU A 42 -10.91 -8.47 -4.16
C GLU A 42 -11.51 -7.06 -4.15
N TYR A 43 -10.92 -6.15 -3.39
CA TYR A 43 -11.36 -4.76 -3.40
C TYR A 43 -11.28 -4.16 -4.81
N LEU A 44 -10.17 -4.38 -5.51
CA LEU A 44 -9.97 -3.85 -6.85
C LEU A 44 -10.92 -4.48 -7.88
N LYS A 45 -11.29 -5.73 -7.71
CA LYS A 45 -12.29 -6.39 -8.57
C LYS A 45 -13.69 -5.83 -8.34
N GLN A 46 -14.05 -5.57 -7.10
CA GLN A 46 -15.36 -5.02 -6.76
C GLN A 46 -15.48 -3.54 -7.10
N ASN A 47 -14.36 -2.86 -7.28
CA ASN A 47 -14.32 -1.43 -7.57
C ASN A 47 -13.46 -1.19 -8.82
N PRO A 48 -13.99 -1.46 -10.02
CA PRO A 48 -13.18 -1.48 -11.26
C PRO A 48 -12.46 -0.18 -11.60
N SER A 49 -12.96 0.95 -11.11
CA SER A 49 -12.33 2.27 -11.32
C SER A 49 -11.35 2.64 -10.22
N ALA A 50 -11.27 1.85 -9.16
CA ALA A 50 -10.44 2.18 -8.01
C ALA A 50 -8.96 2.06 -8.34
N ARG A 51 -8.20 2.93 -7.71
CA ARG A 51 -6.73 2.94 -7.76
C ARG A 51 -6.20 2.84 -6.34
N ILE A 52 -4.99 2.35 -6.20
CA ILE A 52 -4.32 2.24 -4.92
C ILE A 52 -2.97 2.93 -4.97
N ARG A 53 -2.50 3.35 -3.80
CA ARG A 53 -1.15 3.86 -3.62
C ARG A 53 -0.41 2.98 -2.63
N LEU A 54 0.81 2.62 -2.99
CA LEU A 54 1.72 1.85 -2.16
C LEU A 54 2.76 2.79 -1.58
N ASP A 55 2.84 2.86 -0.26
CA ASP A 55 3.85 3.64 0.45
C ASP A 55 4.75 2.68 1.21
N GLY A 56 6.00 2.58 0.78
CA GLY A 56 6.99 1.71 1.40
C GLY A 56 7.79 2.40 2.47
N TYR A 57 7.98 1.72 3.59
CA TYR A 57 8.71 2.22 4.75
C TYR A 57 9.82 1.26 5.15
N ALA A 58 10.80 1.80 5.87
CA ALA A 58 11.84 1.02 6.54
C ALA A 58 11.99 1.53 7.96
N ASP A 59 12.29 0.63 8.90
CA ASP A 59 12.49 1.05 10.29
C ASP A 59 13.76 1.88 10.41
N LYS A 60 13.73 2.92 11.26
CA LYS A 60 14.85 3.84 11.42
C LYS A 60 15.92 3.34 12.38
N ALA A 61 15.65 2.28 13.13
CA ALA A 61 16.59 1.73 14.09
C ALA A 61 17.75 1.00 13.42
N THR A 62 17.61 0.66 12.14
CA THR A 62 18.61 -0.09 11.41
C THR A 62 18.96 0.60 10.10
N GLY A 63 20.26 0.63 9.81
CA GLY A 63 20.75 1.17 8.55
C GLY A 63 20.77 2.69 8.47
N LYS A 64 21.35 3.16 7.39
CA LYS A 64 21.41 4.59 7.07
C LYS A 64 20.19 5.01 6.28
N ALA A 65 19.85 6.30 6.33
CA ALA A 65 18.70 6.84 5.64
C ALA A 65 18.65 6.47 4.15
N ARG A 66 19.81 6.54 3.47
CA ARG A 66 19.88 6.17 2.05
C ARG A 66 19.59 4.70 1.82
N THR A 67 20.18 3.82 2.64
CA THR A 67 19.95 2.36 2.56
C THR A 67 18.49 2.06 2.83
N ASN A 68 17.89 2.71 3.81
CA ASN A 68 16.49 2.53 4.16
C ASN A 68 15.56 3.02 3.05
N LEU A 69 15.92 4.12 2.39
CA LEU A 69 15.16 4.58 1.23
C LEU A 69 15.16 3.53 0.12
N MET A 70 16.34 2.99 -0.22
CA MET A 70 16.46 1.96 -1.25
C MET A 70 15.68 0.69 -0.88
N LEU A 71 15.73 0.29 0.38
CA LEU A 71 14.98 -0.87 0.86
C LEU A 71 13.47 -0.64 0.73
N SER A 72 13.01 0.55 1.11
CA SER A 72 11.58 0.88 1.00
C SER A 72 11.09 0.89 -0.45
N ILE A 73 11.92 1.34 -1.38
CA ILE A 73 11.61 1.29 -2.81
C ILE A 73 11.50 -0.16 -3.27
N ARG A 74 12.44 -1.02 -2.89
CA ARG A 74 12.40 -2.44 -3.25
C ARG A 74 11.17 -3.14 -2.67
N ARG A 75 10.78 -2.80 -1.45
CA ARG A 75 9.56 -3.35 -0.83
C ARG A 75 8.33 -2.96 -1.61
N THR A 76 8.24 -1.69 -1.99
CA THR A 76 7.13 -1.18 -2.78
C THR A 76 7.08 -1.85 -4.16
N ASP A 77 8.23 -1.97 -4.82
CA ASP A 77 8.32 -2.64 -6.13
C ASP A 77 7.91 -4.11 -6.02
N SER A 78 8.30 -4.79 -4.96
CA SER A 78 7.94 -6.18 -4.73
C SER A 78 6.42 -6.37 -4.65
N VAL A 79 5.75 -5.53 -3.86
CA VAL A 79 4.29 -5.58 -3.74
C VAL A 79 3.63 -5.27 -5.09
N ARG A 80 4.10 -4.24 -5.76
CA ARG A 80 3.58 -3.84 -7.07
C ARG A 80 3.70 -4.99 -8.07
N ASN A 81 4.87 -5.59 -8.16
CA ASN A 81 5.13 -6.68 -9.10
C ASN A 81 4.26 -7.92 -8.81
N ILE A 82 4.05 -8.24 -7.54
CA ILE A 82 3.17 -9.36 -7.18
C ILE A 82 1.73 -9.07 -7.63
N LEU A 83 1.24 -7.86 -7.41
CA LEU A 83 -0.12 -7.49 -7.83
C LEU A 83 -0.28 -7.56 -9.35
N ILE A 84 0.73 -7.12 -10.10
CA ILE A 84 0.68 -7.12 -11.55
C ILE A 84 0.86 -8.53 -12.11
N GLU A 85 1.91 -9.22 -11.71
CA GLU A 85 2.32 -10.48 -12.34
C GLU A 85 1.50 -11.67 -11.85
N ARG A 86 1.22 -11.75 -10.55
CA ARG A 86 0.48 -12.88 -10.00
C ARG A 86 -1.03 -12.68 -10.11
N TYR A 87 -1.51 -11.47 -9.90
CA TYR A 87 -2.94 -11.19 -9.81
C TYR A 87 -3.51 -10.42 -11.00
N GLY A 88 -2.68 -10.02 -11.94
CA GLY A 88 -3.15 -9.41 -13.17
C GLY A 88 -3.70 -7.99 -13.02
N ILE A 89 -3.32 -7.26 -11.97
CA ILE A 89 -3.77 -5.89 -11.78
C ILE A 89 -3.07 -4.97 -12.79
N ALA A 90 -3.83 -4.11 -13.45
CA ALA A 90 -3.26 -3.17 -14.41
C ALA A 90 -2.30 -2.18 -13.73
N PRO A 91 -1.11 -1.96 -14.28
CA PRO A 91 -0.14 -1.02 -13.70
C PRO A 91 -0.68 0.38 -13.48
N SER A 92 -1.59 0.84 -14.35
CA SER A 92 -2.21 2.16 -14.25
C SER A 92 -3.07 2.35 -13.00
N ARG A 93 -3.42 1.27 -12.32
CA ARG A 93 -4.22 1.30 -11.10
C ARG A 93 -3.37 1.40 -9.83
N ILE A 94 -2.04 1.40 -9.96
CA ILE A 94 -1.12 1.33 -8.84
C ILE A 94 -0.14 2.49 -8.90
N GLU A 95 -0.18 3.35 -7.88
CA GLU A 95 0.88 4.33 -7.62
C GLU A 95 1.80 3.73 -6.56
N ALA A 96 3.08 4.02 -6.64
CA ALA A 96 4.05 3.43 -5.73
C ALA A 96 5.16 4.43 -5.39
N GLN A 97 5.50 4.53 -4.10
CA GLN A 97 6.62 5.34 -3.66
C GLN A 97 7.31 4.72 -2.45
N GLY A 98 8.63 4.84 -2.41
CA GLY A 98 9.41 4.48 -1.24
C GLY A 98 9.65 5.71 -0.39
N ILE A 99 9.32 5.65 0.88
CA ILE A 99 9.45 6.76 1.82
C ILE A 99 10.70 6.60 2.69
N GLY A 100 11.19 5.38 2.83
CA GLY A 100 12.36 5.09 3.64
C GLY A 100 12.06 5.17 5.12
N SER A 101 13.02 5.72 5.88
CA SER A 101 12.87 5.88 7.33
C SER A 101 12.56 7.31 7.75
N ASN A 102 12.33 8.22 6.80
CA ASN A 102 12.02 9.62 7.09
C ASN A 102 10.67 9.80 7.79
N ALA A 103 9.75 8.90 7.54
CA ALA A 103 8.47 8.85 8.25
C ALA A 103 8.31 7.48 8.86
N GLN A 104 7.79 7.44 10.08
CA GLN A 104 7.59 6.19 10.83
C GLN A 104 6.11 6.13 11.21
N PRO A 105 5.29 5.40 10.41
CA PRO A 105 3.83 5.37 10.64
C PRO A 105 3.43 4.72 11.97
N TYR A 106 4.33 3.95 12.57
CA TYR A 106 4.06 3.28 13.85
C TYR A 106 5.12 3.63 14.88
N GLU A 107 4.73 3.67 16.16
CA GLU A 107 5.68 3.85 17.26
C GLU A 107 6.58 2.63 17.42
N ASP A 108 6.01 1.43 17.28
CA ASP A 108 6.77 0.18 17.32
C ASP A 108 7.63 0.10 16.07
N ASN A 109 8.94 0.10 16.27
CA ASN A 109 9.91 0.10 15.18
C ASN A 109 9.71 -1.06 14.19
N ASP A 110 9.42 -2.25 14.69
CA ASP A 110 9.27 -3.44 13.83
C ASP A 110 8.09 -3.32 12.88
N LEU A 111 7.04 -2.60 13.27
CA LEU A 111 5.87 -2.39 12.43
C LEU A 111 6.14 -1.44 11.26
N ASN A 112 7.26 -0.73 11.28
CA ASN A 112 7.66 0.17 10.20
C ASN A 112 8.34 -0.56 9.03
N ARG A 113 8.49 -1.89 9.12
CA ARG A 113 8.89 -2.73 7.99
C ARG A 113 7.65 -3.10 7.19
N VAL A 114 7.15 -2.14 6.45
CA VAL A 114 5.79 -2.24 5.92
C VAL A 114 5.63 -1.50 4.59
N VAL A 115 4.73 -2.01 3.75
CA VAL A 115 4.14 -1.25 2.64
C VAL A 115 2.69 -1.03 2.99
N ILE A 116 2.30 0.23 3.14
CA ILE A 116 0.91 0.59 3.40
C ILE A 116 0.20 0.77 2.07
N VAL A 117 -0.93 0.09 1.93
CA VAL A 117 -1.77 0.14 0.74
C VAL A 117 -2.95 1.04 1.03
N THR A 118 -3.04 2.15 0.31
CA THR A 118 -4.11 3.13 0.47
C THR A 118 -5.02 3.09 -0.74
N ALA A 119 -6.32 2.95 -0.48
CA ALA A 119 -7.33 3.10 -1.53
C ALA A 119 -7.51 4.59 -1.81
N LEU A 120 -7.36 4.97 -3.07
CA LEU A 120 -7.46 6.36 -3.49
C LEU A 120 -8.90 6.73 -3.82
N PRO A 121 -9.28 8.02 -3.71
CA PRO A 121 -10.61 8.47 -4.14
C PRO A 121 -10.81 8.20 -5.62
N GLU A 122 -12.01 7.78 -5.97
CA GLU A 122 -12.39 7.58 -7.36
C GLU A 122 -12.82 8.89 -8.05
#